data_776c09c55fb3484ea7b5d0828aa7f0f3
#
_entry.id   776c09c55fb3484ea7b5d0828aa7f0f3
#
_cell.length_a   1.000
_cell.length_b   1.000
_cell.length_c   1.000
_cell.angle_alpha   90.00
_cell.angle_beta   90.00
_cell.angle_gamma   90.00
#
_symmetry.space_group_name_H-M   'P 1'
#
loop_
_entity.id
_entity.type
_entity.pdbx_description
1 polymer ?
#
loop_
_entity_poly.entity_id
_entity_poly.type
_entity_poly.pdbx_seq_one_letter_code
_entity_poly.pdbx_strand_id
1 'polypeptide(L)'
;MNDTFEQEITDLLIKYRGIQSSITQTNNSIKDIENQLSILESERDTLKLCKPIIDDIINKFSDSLLKKLEELLTVGLQQIFYDRIYSVVIRVVDKRNSKCVELLLDDNGNLIPVRDSSVAGGILVVIASIIQIFFLINLNVDKILL
;
A
#
# COMPACT_ATOMS: atom_id res chain seq x y z
N MET A 1 23.17 75.49 5.66
CA MET A 1 24.10 74.45 5.18
C MET A 1 24.21 73.27 6.14
N ASN A 2 24.00 73.45 7.45
CA ASN A 2 23.97 72.35 8.44
C ASN A 2 22.71 71.46 8.39
N ASP A 3 21.54 72.06 8.11
CA ASP A 3 20.24 71.36 8.16
C ASP A 3 20.13 70.21 7.13
N THR A 4 20.74 70.39 5.96
CA THR A 4 20.71 69.36 4.88
C THR A 4 21.54 68.16 5.27
N PHE A 5 22.67 68.35 5.91
CA PHE A 5 23.58 67.28 6.33
C PHE A 5 22.97 66.50 7.53
N GLU A 6 22.31 67.17 8.48
CA GLU A 6 21.60 66.48 9.57
C GLU A 6 20.43 65.65 9.06
N GLN A 7 19.71 66.11 8.05
CA GLN A 7 18.66 65.33 7.38
C GLN A 7 19.21 64.07 6.69
N GLU A 8 20.30 64.20 5.96
CA GLU A 8 20.96 63.05 5.32
C GLU A 8 21.42 61.98 6.31
N ILE A 9 21.99 62.39 7.45
CA ILE A 9 22.39 61.47 8.50
C ILE A 9 21.17 60.77 9.11
N THR A 10 20.09 61.49 9.34
CA THR A 10 18.84 60.95 9.89
C THR A 10 18.24 59.90 8.95
N ASP A 11 18.20 60.17 7.67
CA ASP A 11 17.70 59.26 6.65
C ASP A 11 18.56 57.97 6.56
N LEU A 12 19.88 58.13 6.65
CA LEU A 12 20.80 56.98 6.67
C LEU A 12 20.58 56.12 7.93
N LEU A 13 20.37 56.72 9.08
CA LEU A 13 20.10 56.00 10.34
C LEU A 13 18.76 55.25 10.28
N ILE A 14 17.72 55.83 9.69
CA ILE A 14 16.42 55.15 9.47
C ILE A 14 16.60 53.96 8.53
N LYS A 15 17.29 54.10 7.41
CA LYS A 15 17.60 53.02 6.49
C LYS A 15 18.41 51.91 7.16
N TYR A 16 19.44 52.25 7.93
CA TYR A 16 20.23 51.30 8.66
C TYR A 16 19.41 50.47 9.64
N ARG A 17 18.56 51.12 10.46
CA ARG A 17 17.64 50.45 11.38
C ARG A 17 16.65 49.55 10.66
N GLY A 18 16.12 49.97 9.54
CA GLY A 18 15.24 49.16 8.70
C GLY A 18 15.92 47.90 8.19
N ILE A 19 17.15 48.02 7.68
CA ILE A 19 17.95 46.83 7.24
C ILE A 19 18.24 45.91 8.42
N GLN A 20 18.66 46.45 9.56
CA GLN A 20 18.95 45.65 10.76
C GLN A 20 17.70 44.89 11.26
N SER A 21 16.53 45.52 11.27
CA SER A 21 15.26 44.87 11.59
C SER A 21 14.94 43.75 10.60
N SER A 22 15.09 43.97 9.30
CA SER A 22 14.88 42.97 8.25
C SER A 22 15.82 41.76 8.40
N ILE A 23 17.09 41.99 8.70
CA ILE A 23 18.07 40.92 8.97
C ILE A 23 17.64 40.09 10.17
N THR A 24 17.23 40.74 11.27
CA THR A 24 16.77 40.05 12.47
C THR A 24 15.54 39.21 12.19
N GLN A 25 14.57 39.75 11.47
CA GLN A 25 13.35 39.02 11.08
C GLN A 25 13.67 37.81 10.19
N THR A 26 14.54 38.00 9.20
CA THR A 26 14.97 36.92 8.30
C THR A 26 15.70 35.81 9.08
N ASN A 27 16.59 36.16 10.00
CA ASN A 27 17.29 35.18 10.83
C ASN A 27 16.35 34.39 11.74
N ASN A 28 15.29 35.03 12.29
CA ASN A 28 14.27 34.33 13.05
C ASN A 28 13.48 33.37 12.16
N SER A 29 13.09 33.79 10.96
CA SER A 29 12.40 32.91 10.01
C SER A 29 13.28 31.72 9.59
N ILE A 30 14.58 31.92 9.42
CA ILE A 30 15.51 30.83 9.12
C ILE A 30 15.52 29.80 10.26
N LYS A 31 15.63 30.25 11.52
CA LYS A 31 15.59 29.35 12.69
C LYS A 31 14.29 28.56 12.78
N ASP A 32 13.16 29.21 12.52
CA ASP A 32 11.85 28.54 12.53
C ASP A 32 11.76 27.45 11.44
N ILE A 33 12.27 27.75 10.24
CA ILE A 33 12.32 26.79 9.14
C ILE A 33 13.25 25.62 9.48
N GLU A 34 14.43 25.88 10.04
CA GLU A 34 15.37 24.84 10.47
C GLU A 34 14.75 23.90 11.52
N ASN A 35 14.01 24.45 12.49
CA ASN A 35 13.29 23.66 13.47
C ASN A 35 12.20 22.78 12.83
N GLN A 36 11.41 23.34 11.92
CA GLN A 36 10.40 22.57 11.18
C GLN A 36 11.03 21.46 10.32
N LEU A 37 12.13 21.76 9.68
CA LEU A 37 12.88 20.77 8.89
C LEU A 37 13.34 19.60 9.76
N SER A 38 13.92 19.87 10.93
CA SER A 38 14.35 18.84 11.88
C SER A 38 13.19 17.93 12.34
N ILE A 39 12.02 18.51 12.63
CA ILE A 39 10.82 17.75 12.99
C ILE A 39 10.38 16.84 11.84
N LEU A 40 10.26 17.40 10.64
CA LEU A 40 9.85 16.65 9.44
C LEU A 40 10.84 15.54 9.08
N GLU A 41 12.13 15.75 9.26
CA GLU A 41 13.14 14.72 9.07
C GLU A 41 12.99 13.57 10.05
N SER A 42 12.71 13.86 11.32
CA SER A 42 12.44 12.85 12.34
C SER A 42 11.17 12.04 12.03
N GLU A 43 10.10 12.72 11.61
CA GLU A 43 8.85 12.06 11.20
C GLU A 43 9.06 11.17 9.97
N ARG A 44 9.78 11.68 8.95
CA ARG A 44 10.13 10.91 7.75
C ARG A 44 10.89 9.63 8.11
N ASP A 45 11.87 9.73 9.02
CA ASP A 45 12.68 8.57 9.37
C ASP A 45 11.88 7.56 10.20
N THR A 46 10.96 8.01 11.04
CA THR A 46 9.99 7.15 11.72
C THR A 46 9.09 6.42 10.73
N LEU A 47 8.54 7.12 9.73
CA LEU A 47 7.70 6.51 8.69
C LEU A 47 8.47 5.49 7.83
N LYS A 48 9.75 5.75 7.55
CA LYS A 48 10.63 4.79 6.85
C LYS A 48 10.82 3.49 7.63
N LEU A 49 10.87 3.55 8.97
CA LEU A 49 10.96 2.36 9.82
C LEU A 49 9.61 1.63 9.93
N CYS A 50 8.49 2.34 9.94
CA CYS A 50 7.16 1.75 10.03
C CYS A 50 6.74 1.03 8.75
N LYS A 51 7.12 1.56 7.58
CA LYS A 51 6.72 1.01 6.28
C LYS A 51 7.02 -0.49 6.12
N PRO A 52 8.27 -0.98 6.31
CA PRO A 52 8.57 -2.40 6.14
C PRO A 52 7.80 -3.30 7.12
N ILE A 53 7.49 -2.81 8.32
CA ILE A 53 6.71 -3.56 9.31
C ILE A 53 5.27 -3.75 8.81
N ILE A 54 4.66 -2.68 8.30
CA ILE A 54 3.30 -2.73 7.74
C ILE A 54 3.27 -3.64 6.51
N ASP A 55 4.25 -3.52 5.63
CA ASP A 55 4.37 -4.37 4.43
C ASP A 55 4.50 -5.86 4.81
N ASP A 56 5.29 -6.20 5.83
CA ASP A 56 5.43 -7.57 6.34
C ASP A 56 4.11 -8.13 6.92
N ILE A 57 3.40 -7.31 7.70
CA ILE A 57 2.09 -7.69 8.27
C ILE A 57 1.08 -7.95 7.14
N ILE A 58 1.00 -7.07 6.15
CA ILE A 58 0.09 -7.21 5.01
C ILE A 58 0.42 -8.48 4.21
N ASN A 59 1.69 -8.76 3.95
CA ASN A 59 2.12 -9.94 3.22
C ASN A 59 1.76 -11.21 3.97
N LYS A 60 2.08 -11.31 5.27
CA LYS A 60 1.77 -12.48 6.10
C LYS A 60 0.26 -12.74 6.20
N PHE A 61 -0.53 -11.68 6.33
CA PHE A 61 -1.99 -11.78 6.35
C PHE A 61 -2.54 -12.30 5.02
N SER A 62 -2.05 -11.74 3.91
CA SER A 62 -2.43 -12.16 2.57
C SER A 62 -2.07 -13.62 2.31
N ASP A 63 -0.86 -14.04 2.64
CA ASP A 63 -0.41 -15.43 2.48
C ASP A 63 -1.26 -16.41 3.30
N SER A 64 -1.61 -16.04 4.52
CA SER A 64 -2.49 -16.85 5.37
C SER A 64 -3.89 -17.02 4.79
N LEU A 65 -4.47 -15.93 4.24
CA LEU A 65 -5.78 -15.98 3.59
C LEU A 65 -5.76 -16.82 2.31
N LEU A 66 -4.73 -16.65 1.49
CA LEU A 66 -4.59 -17.40 0.24
C LEU A 66 -4.43 -18.91 0.49
N LYS A 67 -3.67 -19.30 1.51
CA LYS A 67 -3.56 -20.72 1.92
C LYS A 67 -4.89 -21.30 2.38
N LYS A 68 -5.65 -20.57 3.22
CA LYS A 68 -6.98 -21.02 3.62
C LYS A 68 -7.94 -21.17 2.45
N LEU A 69 -7.88 -20.25 1.48
CA LEU A 69 -8.68 -20.34 0.26
C LEU A 69 -8.26 -21.53 -0.59
N GLU A 70 -6.96 -21.79 -0.74
CA GLU A 70 -6.40 -22.95 -1.46
C GLU A 70 -6.89 -24.27 -0.85
N GLU A 71 -6.80 -24.40 0.47
CA GLU A 71 -7.30 -25.57 1.21
C GLU A 71 -8.82 -25.76 1.03
N LEU A 72 -9.58 -24.67 1.14
CA LEU A 72 -11.03 -24.71 0.99
C LEU A 72 -11.46 -25.11 -0.43
N LEU A 73 -10.80 -24.56 -1.44
CA LEU A 73 -11.04 -24.92 -2.84
C LEU A 73 -10.70 -26.39 -3.11
N THR A 74 -9.57 -26.85 -2.60
CA THR A 74 -9.14 -28.24 -2.76
C THR A 74 -10.13 -29.22 -2.12
N VAL A 75 -10.51 -28.97 -0.86
CA VAL A 75 -11.48 -29.81 -0.16
C VAL A 75 -12.84 -29.78 -0.85
N GLY A 76 -13.30 -28.60 -1.28
CA GLY A 76 -14.58 -28.47 -1.98
C GLY A 76 -14.61 -29.21 -3.32
N LEU A 77 -13.53 -29.14 -4.10
CA LEU A 77 -13.43 -29.90 -5.34
C LEU A 77 -13.39 -31.42 -5.08
N GLN A 78 -12.64 -31.90 -4.12
CA GLN A 78 -12.55 -33.32 -3.78
C GLN A 78 -13.88 -33.89 -3.29
N GLN A 79 -14.70 -33.09 -2.60
CA GLN A 79 -16.02 -33.53 -2.16
C GLN A 79 -17.03 -33.65 -3.30
N ILE A 80 -16.93 -32.83 -4.33
CA ILE A 80 -17.86 -32.83 -5.46
C ILE A 80 -17.38 -33.80 -6.55
N PHE A 81 -16.08 -33.84 -6.82
CA PHE A 81 -15.47 -34.66 -7.85
C PHE A 81 -14.67 -35.81 -7.23
N TYR A 82 -15.34 -36.73 -6.57
CA TYR A 82 -14.75 -37.85 -5.82
C TYR A 82 -14.04 -38.90 -6.68
N ASP A 83 -14.28 -38.86 -7.98
CA ASP A 83 -13.65 -39.75 -8.98
C ASP A 83 -12.26 -39.32 -9.44
N ARG A 84 -11.85 -38.09 -9.08
CA ARG A 84 -10.55 -37.52 -9.45
C ARG A 84 -9.94 -36.78 -8.27
N ILE A 85 -8.61 -36.79 -8.20
CA ILE A 85 -7.86 -36.07 -7.19
C ILE A 85 -7.48 -34.70 -7.78
N TYR A 86 -8.33 -33.70 -7.50
CA TYR A 86 -8.03 -32.33 -7.83
C TYR A 86 -7.48 -31.60 -6.62
N SER A 87 -6.44 -30.78 -6.83
CA SER A 87 -6.05 -29.77 -5.87
C SER A 87 -5.91 -28.41 -6.55
N VAL A 88 -6.09 -27.36 -5.77
CA VAL A 88 -5.94 -25.98 -6.26
C VAL A 88 -4.66 -25.39 -5.69
N VAL A 89 -3.88 -24.76 -6.53
CA VAL A 89 -2.66 -24.04 -6.15
C VAL A 89 -2.85 -22.57 -6.48
N ILE A 90 -2.63 -21.71 -5.48
CA ILE A 90 -2.72 -20.27 -5.63
C ILE A 90 -1.31 -19.70 -5.63
N ARG A 91 -0.93 -18.99 -6.68
CA ARG A 91 0.37 -18.32 -6.79
C ARG A 91 0.21 -16.82 -6.89
N VAL A 92 1.02 -16.09 -6.14
CA VAL A 92 1.17 -14.65 -6.31
C VAL A 92 2.36 -14.44 -7.24
N VAL A 93 2.11 -13.78 -8.37
CA VAL A 93 3.12 -13.47 -9.37
C VAL A 93 3.20 -11.97 -9.60
N ASP A 94 4.40 -11.45 -9.78
CA ASP A 94 4.61 -10.05 -10.11
C ASP A 94 4.51 -9.85 -11.62
N LYS A 95 3.50 -9.10 -12.08
CA LYS A 95 3.32 -8.74 -13.49
C LYS A 95 3.23 -7.21 -13.62
N ARG A 96 4.13 -6.63 -14.40
CA ARG A 96 4.12 -5.19 -14.75
C ARG A 96 3.96 -4.28 -13.54
N ASN A 97 4.77 -4.46 -12.50
CA ASN A 97 4.70 -3.70 -11.24
C ASN A 97 3.41 -3.90 -10.41
N SER A 98 2.64 -4.95 -10.66
CA SER A 98 1.44 -5.30 -9.92
C SER A 98 1.52 -6.75 -9.45
N LYS A 99 1.10 -7.03 -8.22
CA LYS A 99 0.91 -8.40 -7.74
C LYS A 99 -0.39 -8.96 -8.33
N CYS A 100 -0.28 -10.08 -9.03
CA CYS A 100 -1.42 -10.79 -9.59
C CYS A 100 -1.55 -12.16 -8.92
N VAL A 101 -2.79 -12.60 -8.72
CA VAL A 101 -3.09 -13.94 -8.21
C VAL A 101 -3.42 -14.85 -9.39
N GLU A 102 -2.71 -15.96 -9.51
CA GLU A 102 -2.99 -17.01 -10.48
C GLU A 102 -3.53 -18.25 -9.76
N LEU A 103 -4.66 -18.75 -10.25
CA LEU A 103 -5.22 -20.02 -9.82
C LEU A 103 -4.84 -21.11 -10.82
N LEU A 104 -4.26 -22.18 -10.30
CA LEU A 104 -3.88 -23.36 -11.03
C LEU A 104 -4.65 -24.56 -10.49
N LEU A 105 -5.16 -25.38 -11.37
CA LEU A 105 -5.73 -26.70 -11.03
C LEU A 105 -4.64 -27.75 -11.20
N ASP A 106 -4.39 -28.51 -10.18
CA ASP A 106 -3.52 -29.67 -10.23
C ASP A 106 -4.38 -30.92 -10.48
N ASP A 107 -4.21 -31.54 -11.63
CA ASP A 107 -4.81 -32.82 -11.99
C ASP A 107 -3.69 -33.88 -12.07
N ASN A 108 -3.50 -34.60 -10.97
CA ASN A 108 -2.48 -35.66 -10.84
C ASN A 108 -1.04 -35.20 -11.19
N GLY A 109 -0.64 -34.03 -10.72
CA GLY A 109 0.69 -33.46 -10.96
C GLY A 109 0.79 -32.60 -12.22
N ASN A 110 -0.30 -32.44 -12.97
CA ASN A 110 -0.37 -31.55 -14.13
C ASN A 110 -1.03 -30.22 -13.72
N LEU A 111 -0.26 -29.16 -13.64
CA LEU A 111 -0.74 -27.83 -13.27
C LEU A 111 -1.32 -27.12 -14.49
N ILE A 112 -2.62 -26.90 -14.49
CA ILE A 112 -3.37 -26.25 -15.56
C ILE A 112 -3.91 -24.91 -15.04
N PRO A 113 -3.66 -23.78 -15.73
CA PRO A 113 -4.29 -22.51 -15.37
C PRO A 113 -5.82 -22.63 -15.41
N VAL A 114 -6.52 -22.19 -14.35
CA VAL A 114 -7.99 -22.26 -14.29
C VAL A 114 -8.66 -21.48 -15.43
N ARG A 115 -7.97 -20.53 -16.04
CA ARG A 115 -8.43 -19.79 -17.22
C ARG A 115 -8.33 -20.57 -18.52
N ASP A 116 -7.69 -21.72 -18.54
CA ASP A 116 -7.52 -22.50 -19.73
C ASP A 116 -8.86 -23.15 -20.13
N SER A 117 -9.14 -23.18 -21.42
CA SER A 117 -10.33 -23.83 -22.00
C SER A 117 -10.38 -25.34 -21.78
N SER A 118 -9.27 -25.94 -21.38
CA SER A 118 -9.17 -27.37 -21.04
C SER A 118 -9.82 -27.71 -19.70
N VAL A 119 -10.07 -26.73 -18.84
CA VAL A 119 -10.75 -26.94 -17.55
C VAL A 119 -12.26 -27.05 -17.78
N ALA A 120 -12.87 -28.15 -17.30
CA ALA A 120 -14.29 -28.39 -17.46
C ALA A 120 -15.13 -27.27 -16.78
N GLY A 121 -16.17 -26.79 -17.47
CA GLY A 121 -17.01 -25.69 -17.00
C GLY A 121 -17.62 -25.92 -15.60
N GLY A 122 -17.93 -27.18 -15.25
CA GLY A 122 -18.43 -27.53 -13.92
C GLY A 122 -17.43 -27.24 -12.79
N ILE A 123 -16.13 -27.47 -13.03
CA ILE A 123 -15.06 -27.16 -12.06
C ILE A 123 -14.98 -25.66 -11.84
N LEU A 124 -15.08 -24.85 -12.91
CA LEU A 124 -15.05 -23.40 -12.84
C LEU A 124 -16.22 -22.83 -11.99
N VAL A 125 -17.43 -23.39 -12.17
CA VAL A 125 -18.60 -22.99 -11.40
C VAL A 125 -18.39 -23.26 -9.89
N VAL A 126 -17.88 -24.44 -9.54
CA VAL A 126 -17.60 -24.80 -8.15
C VAL A 126 -16.53 -23.88 -7.54
N ILE A 127 -15.43 -23.66 -8.24
CA ILE A 127 -14.38 -22.74 -7.80
C ILE A 127 -14.94 -21.33 -7.57
N ALA A 128 -15.70 -20.80 -8.51
CA ALA A 128 -16.30 -19.48 -8.41
C ALA A 128 -17.26 -19.37 -7.22
N SER A 129 -18.09 -20.39 -6.99
CA SER A 129 -19.03 -20.41 -5.86
C SER A 129 -18.31 -20.45 -4.51
N ILE A 130 -17.28 -21.24 -4.39
CA ILE A 130 -16.46 -21.33 -3.14
C ILE A 130 -15.76 -19.99 -2.88
N ILE A 131 -15.19 -19.35 -3.90
CA ILE A 131 -14.56 -18.04 -3.79
C ILE A 131 -15.57 -16.99 -3.32
N GLN A 132 -16.78 -16.97 -3.89
CA GLN A 132 -17.83 -16.05 -3.46
C GLN A 132 -18.20 -16.24 -2.00
N ILE A 133 -18.42 -17.49 -1.56
CA ILE A 133 -18.74 -17.80 -0.16
C ILE A 133 -17.59 -17.40 0.75
N PHE A 134 -16.35 -17.70 0.39
CA PHE A 134 -15.16 -17.32 1.16
C PHE A 134 -15.06 -15.83 1.40
N PHE A 135 -15.28 -15.02 0.35
CA PHE A 135 -15.26 -13.57 0.47
C PHE A 135 -16.44 -13.03 1.28
N LEU A 136 -17.64 -13.59 1.13
CA LEU A 136 -18.80 -13.22 1.95
C LEU A 136 -18.53 -13.43 3.45
N ILE A 137 -17.93 -14.55 3.81
CA ILE A 137 -17.65 -14.89 5.22
C ILE A 137 -16.53 -13.99 5.77
N ASN A 138 -15.45 -13.79 5.01
CA ASN A 138 -14.25 -13.10 5.53
C ASN A 138 -14.34 -11.57 5.46
N LEU A 139 -15.10 -11.01 4.51
CA LEU A 139 -15.23 -9.56 4.36
C LEU A 139 -16.47 -8.98 5.05
N ASN A 140 -17.28 -9.81 5.74
CA ASN A 140 -18.52 -9.38 6.40
C ASN A 140 -19.43 -8.55 5.46
N VAL A 141 -19.44 -8.89 4.17
CA VAL A 141 -20.18 -8.14 3.16
C VAL A 141 -21.57 -8.76 3.06
N ASP A 142 -22.50 -8.30 3.90
CA ASP A 142 -23.92 -8.71 3.92
C ASP A 142 -24.68 -8.38 2.61
N LYS A 143 -24.02 -7.94 1.55
CA LYS A 143 -24.67 -7.33 0.37
C LYS A 143 -24.19 -7.80 -1.01
N ILE A 144 -23.53 -8.93 -1.15
CA ILE A 144 -23.09 -9.39 -2.50
C ILE A 144 -24.03 -10.45 -3.10
N LEU A 145 -25.14 -10.75 -2.47
CA LEU A 145 -26.14 -11.67 -3.01
C LEU A 145 -27.45 -10.93 -3.33
N LEU A 146 -27.47 -10.26 -4.46
CA LEU A 146 -28.71 -10.01 -5.23
C LEU A 146 -28.35 -9.80 -6.68
#